data_b111d837de135804a8139586a3f00ffb
#
_entry.id   b111d837de135804a8139586a3f00ffb
#
_cell.length_a   1.000
_cell.length_b   1.000
_cell.length_c   1.000
_cell.angle_alpha   90.00
_cell.angle_beta   90.00
_cell.angle_gamma   90.00
#
_symmetry.space_group_name_H-M   'P 1'
#
loop_
_entity.id
_entity.type
_entity.pdbx_description
1 polymer ?
#
loop_
_entity_poly.entity_id
_entity_poly.type
_entity_poly.pdbx_seq_one_letter_code
_entity_poly.pdbx_strand_id
1 'polypeptide(L)'
;MTSRPGLAAYITVTAAYWAFMLTDGALRMLVLLHFHTIGFSPVQLAYLFVLYEVAGVVTNLSAGWIAARFGLTATLYAGLALQVAALLALAQLDPAWGVTASVVFVMLVQGASGVAKDLAKMSAKSAVKVLAPADGSGLFRWVAALTGSKNAVKGFGFLIGAAVLGLFGFVPSILTMAAI
;
A
#
# COMPACT_ATOMS: atom_id res chain seq x y z
N MET A 1 3.40 35.43 0.31
CA MET A 1 3.55 34.19 -0.46
C MET A 1 2.22 33.46 -0.39
N THR A 2 1.34 33.66 -1.36
CA THR A 2 0.04 32.95 -1.45
C THR A 2 0.33 31.51 -1.88
N SER A 3 0.18 30.56 -0.96
CA SER A 3 0.25 29.13 -1.28
C SER A 3 -0.81 28.85 -2.36
N ARG A 4 -0.38 28.42 -3.54
CA ARG A 4 -1.30 28.01 -4.61
C ARG A 4 -2.11 26.82 -4.04
N PRO A 5 -3.42 26.92 -3.89
CA PRO A 5 -4.23 25.88 -3.21
C PRO A 5 -4.04 24.49 -3.83
N GLY A 6 -3.77 24.42 -5.14
CA GLY A 6 -3.45 23.18 -5.82
C GLY A 6 -2.13 22.52 -5.39
N LEU A 7 -1.10 23.32 -5.03
CA LEU A 7 0.18 22.75 -4.60
C LEU A 7 0.09 22.11 -3.21
N ALA A 8 -0.61 22.74 -2.26
CA ALA A 8 -0.82 22.15 -0.93
C ALA A 8 -1.57 20.82 -1.02
N ALA A 9 -2.68 20.77 -1.79
CA ALA A 9 -3.43 19.55 -2.02
C ALA A 9 -2.58 18.46 -2.71
N TYR A 10 -1.75 18.83 -3.70
CA TYR A 10 -0.82 17.91 -4.34
C TYR A 10 0.19 17.31 -3.34
N ILE A 11 0.78 18.13 -2.49
CA ILE A 11 1.73 17.67 -1.46
C ILE A 11 1.04 16.69 -0.50
N THR A 12 -0.17 17.01 -0.05
CA THR A 12 -0.93 16.15 0.87
C THR A 12 -1.26 14.79 0.24
N VAL A 13 -1.78 14.78 -1.00
CA VAL A 13 -2.09 13.53 -1.73
C VAL A 13 -0.83 12.71 -1.97
N THR A 14 0.27 13.37 -2.33
CA THR A 14 1.55 12.71 -2.56
C THR A 14 2.11 12.11 -1.28
N ALA A 15 2.07 12.84 -0.16
CA ALA A 15 2.52 12.35 1.15
C ALA A 15 1.70 11.15 1.62
N ALA A 16 0.37 11.21 1.51
CA ALA A 16 -0.51 10.08 1.84
C ALA A 16 -0.21 8.85 0.98
N TYR A 17 0.04 9.05 -0.31
CA TYR A 17 0.42 7.96 -1.20
C TYR A 17 1.81 7.40 -0.90
N TRP A 18 2.76 8.24 -0.49
CA TRP A 18 4.09 7.78 -0.04
C TRP A 18 4.02 6.97 1.24
N ALA A 19 3.24 7.43 2.24
CA ALA A 19 3.00 6.66 3.45
C ALA A 19 2.42 5.28 3.12
N PHE A 20 1.41 5.24 2.23
CA PHE A 20 0.88 3.98 1.71
C PHE A 20 1.95 3.10 1.07
N MET A 21 2.76 3.64 0.16
CA MET A 21 3.79 2.86 -0.56
C MET A 21 4.87 2.32 0.37
N LEU A 22 5.22 3.08 1.40
CA LEU A 22 6.18 2.67 2.42
C LEU A 22 5.64 1.48 3.22
N THR A 23 4.41 1.59 3.73
CA THR A 23 3.78 0.52 4.51
C THR A 23 3.45 -0.72 3.67
N ASP A 24 3.08 -0.57 2.39
CA ASP A 24 2.89 -1.67 1.44
C ASP A 24 4.21 -2.41 1.16
N GLY A 25 5.31 -1.67 1.01
CA GLY A 25 6.64 -2.27 0.88
C GLY A 25 7.05 -3.02 2.14
N ALA A 26 6.90 -2.40 3.30
CA ALA A 26 7.23 -3.00 4.59
C ALA A 26 6.40 -4.27 4.84
N LEU A 27 5.09 -4.23 4.61
CA LEU A 27 4.18 -5.37 4.76
C LEU A 27 4.64 -6.58 3.94
N ARG A 28 5.01 -6.37 2.67
CA ARG A 28 5.52 -7.44 1.81
C ARG A 28 6.78 -8.07 2.38
N MET A 29 7.73 -7.25 2.85
CA MET A 29 8.98 -7.74 3.40
C MET A 29 8.76 -8.47 4.74
N LEU A 30 7.89 -7.94 5.60
CA LEU A 30 7.52 -8.57 6.87
C LEU A 30 6.94 -9.97 6.65
N VAL A 31 5.98 -10.11 5.75
CA VAL A 31 5.37 -11.41 5.41
C VAL A 31 6.41 -12.34 4.81
N LEU A 32 7.18 -11.88 3.82
CA LEU A 32 8.16 -12.72 3.14
C LEU A 32 9.22 -13.26 4.09
N LEU A 33 9.82 -12.39 4.91
CA LEU A 33 10.87 -12.79 5.83
C LEU A 33 10.33 -13.66 6.97
N HIS A 34 9.17 -13.29 7.56
CA HIS A 34 8.58 -14.07 8.63
C HIS A 34 8.28 -15.51 8.19
N PHE A 35 7.59 -15.68 7.04
CA PHE A 35 7.27 -17.02 6.55
C PHE A 35 8.51 -17.77 6.05
N HIS A 36 9.52 -17.06 5.55
CA HIS A 36 10.80 -17.71 5.23
C HIS A 36 11.50 -18.28 6.48
N THR A 37 11.51 -17.54 7.59
CA THR A 37 12.14 -18.01 8.85
C THR A 37 11.45 -19.23 9.46
N ILE A 38 10.17 -19.44 9.20
CA ILE A 38 9.44 -20.64 9.63
C ILE A 38 9.46 -21.78 8.58
N GLY A 39 10.32 -21.67 7.55
CA GLY A 39 10.65 -22.77 6.65
C GLY A 39 9.88 -22.81 5.34
N PHE A 40 9.16 -21.76 4.95
CA PHE A 40 8.47 -21.71 3.66
C PHE A 40 9.46 -21.63 2.50
N SER A 41 9.26 -22.49 1.50
CA SER A 41 10.03 -22.46 0.25
C SER A 41 9.68 -21.20 -0.57
N PRO A 42 10.55 -20.77 -1.51
CA PRO A 42 10.28 -19.62 -2.38
C PRO A 42 8.94 -19.72 -3.15
N VAL A 43 8.55 -20.92 -3.56
CA VAL A 43 7.28 -21.16 -4.26
C VAL A 43 6.10 -20.95 -3.32
N GLN A 44 6.17 -21.46 -2.09
CA GLN A 44 5.13 -21.24 -1.08
C GLN A 44 5.01 -19.76 -0.71
N LEU A 45 6.13 -19.03 -0.61
CA LEU A 45 6.13 -17.59 -0.40
C LEU A 45 5.43 -16.84 -1.54
N ALA A 46 5.65 -17.26 -2.79
CA ALA A 46 4.98 -16.66 -3.94
C ALA A 46 3.44 -16.82 -3.85
N TYR A 47 2.94 -17.95 -3.39
CA TYR A 47 1.50 -18.17 -3.21
C TYR A 47 0.85 -17.20 -2.22
N LEU A 48 1.57 -16.75 -1.19
CA LEU A 48 1.04 -15.78 -0.21
C LEU A 48 0.64 -14.45 -0.87
N PHE A 49 1.23 -14.13 -2.03
CA PHE A 49 0.98 -12.87 -2.75
C PHE A 49 0.04 -13.02 -3.96
N VAL A 50 -0.39 -14.24 -4.31
CA VAL A 50 -1.25 -14.44 -5.48
C VAL A 50 -2.55 -13.62 -5.36
N LEU A 51 -3.20 -13.69 -4.21
CA LEU A 51 -4.46 -12.98 -3.99
C LEU A 51 -4.27 -11.44 -4.00
N TYR A 52 -3.12 -10.96 -3.54
CA TYR A 52 -2.76 -9.54 -3.65
C TYR A 52 -2.71 -9.07 -5.10
N GLU A 53 -2.07 -9.82 -5.98
CA GLU A 53 -1.95 -9.43 -7.38
C GLU A 53 -3.30 -9.59 -8.12
N VAL A 54 -4.02 -10.69 -7.89
CA VAL A 54 -5.35 -10.92 -8.49
C VAL A 54 -6.34 -9.84 -8.05
N ALA A 55 -6.44 -9.57 -6.75
CA ALA A 55 -7.30 -8.52 -6.22
C ALA A 55 -6.90 -7.14 -6.76
N GLY A 56 -5.60 -6.88 -6.89
CA GLY A 56 -5.07 -5.66 -7.51
C GLY A 56 -5.52 -5.51 -8.97
N VAL A 57 -5.43 -6.57 -9.79
CA VAL A 57 -5.90 -6.53 -11.18
C VAL A 57 -7.39 -6.20 -11.26
N VAL A 58 -8.23 -6.93 -10.50
CA VAL A 58 -9.68 -6.71 -10.48
C VAL A 58 -10.02 -5.28 -10.03
N THR A 59 -9.36 -4.81 -8.96
CA THR A 59 -9.58 -3.46 -8.45
C THR A 59 -9.11 -2.40 -9.44
N ASN A 60 -7.98 -2.60 -10.11
CA ASN A 60 -7.47 -1.64 -11.09
C ASN A 60 -8.42 -1.46 -12.29
N LEU A 61 -9.12 -2.53 -12.71
CA LEU A 61 -10.12 -2.47 -13.76
C LEU A 61 -11.38 -1.68 -13.33
N SER A 62 -11.76 -1.75 -12.05
CA SER A 62 -12.95 -1.10 -11.50
C SER A 62 -12.67 0.23 -10.82
N ALA A 63 -11.42 0.53 -10.47
CA ALA A 63 -11.05 1.70 -9.66
C ALA A 63 -11.46 3.04 -10.29
N GLY A 64 -11.42 3.15 -11.62
CA GLY A 64 -11.87 4.35 -12.32
C GLY A 64 -13.38 4.60 -12.14
N TRP A 65 -14.19 3.57 -12.22
CA TRP A 65 -15.61 3.63 -11.96
C TRP A 65 -15.92 3.96 -10.49
N ILE A 66 -15.20 3.31 -9.55
CA ILE A 66 -15.33 3.57 -8.11
C ILE A 66 -15.02 5.04 -7.81
N ALA A 67 -13.91 5.57 -8.34
CA ALA A 67 -13.51 6.95 -8.14
C ALA A 67 -14.50 7.96 -8.77
N ALA A 68 -15.08 7.63 -9.92
CA ALA A 68 -16.11 8.46 -10.55
C ALA A 68 -17.40 8.51 -9.74
N ARG A 69 -17.78 7.39 -9.10
CA ARG A 69 -19.02 7.29 -8.32
C ARG A 69 -18.89 7.88 -6.90
N PHE A 70 -17.79 7.65 -6.22
CA PHE A 70 -17.59 8.00 -4.80
C PHE A 70 -16.66 9.20 -4.59
N GLY A 71 -16.00 9.66 -5.64
CA GLY A 71 -15.03 10.74 -5.60
C GLY A 71 -13.61 10.27 -5.26
N LEU A 72 -12.62 11.04 -5.73
CA LEU A 72 -11.20 10.70 -5.58
C LEU A 72 -10.75 10.68 -4.11
N THR A 73 -11.21 11.66 -3.34
CA THR A 73 -10.85 11.79 -1.91
C THR A 73 -11.37 10.62 -1.09
N ALA A 74 -12.66 10.27 -1.25
CA ALA A 74 -13.25 9.14 -0.54
C ALA A 74 -12.56 7.82 -0.92
N THR A 75 -12.24 7.63 -2.21
CA THR A 75 -11.55 6.43 -2.69
C THR A 75 -10.12 6.34 -2.15
N LEU A 76 -9.41 7.48 -2.01
CA LEU A 76 -8.08 7.52 -1.40
C LEU A 76 -8.16 7.13 0.08
N TYR A 77 -9.06 7.74 0.85
CA TYR A 77 -9.24 7.39 2.26
C TYR A 77 -9.68 5.94 2.46
N ALA A 78 -10.54 5.42 1.59
CA ALA A 78 -10.93 4.01 1.63
C ALA A 78 -9.71 3.08 1.42
N GLY A 79 -8.82 3.42 0.48
CA GLY A 79 -7.57 2.68 0.27
C GLY A 79 -6.65 2.74 1.50
N LEU A 80 -6.46 3.93 2.09
CA LEU A 80 -5.63 4.09 3.29
C LEU A 80 -6.21 3.32 4.48
N ALA A 81 -7.50 3.47 4.74
CA ALA A 81 -8.18 2.78 5.84
C ALA A 81 -8.14 1.26 5.68
N LEU A 82 -8.33 0.76 4.45
CA LEU A 82 -8.24 -0.67 4.16
C LEU A 82 -6.81 -1.21 4.38
N GLN A 83 -5.77 -0.42 4.06
CA GLN A 83 -4.39 -0.80 4.34
C GLN A 83 -4.13 -0.91 5.85
N VAL A 84 -4.58 0.07 6.63
CA VAL A 84 -4.47 0.03 8.09
C VAL A 84 -5.23 -1.18 8.65
N ALA A 85 -6.45 -1.43 8.17
CA ALA A 85 -7.24 -2.59 8.57
C ALA A 85 -6.54 -3.92 8.23
N ALA A 86 -5.92 -4.02 7.05
CA ALA A 86 -5.15 -5.19 6.64
C ALA A 86 -3.93 -5.41 7.55
N LEU A 87 -3.20 -4.34 7.91
CA LEU A 87 -2.08 -4.43 8.86
C LEU A 87 -2.56 -4.88 10.24
N LEU A 88 -3.62 -4.27 10.77
CA LEU A 88 -4.18 -4.64 12.07
C LEU A 88 -4.72 -6.09 12.07
N ALA A 89 -5.33 -6.53 10.96
CA ALA A 89 -5.74 -7.91 10.80
C ALA A 89 -4.51 -8.84 10.82
N LEU A 90 -3.44 -8.52 10.08
CA LEU A 90 -2.23 -9.34 10.06
C LEU A 90 -1.58 -9.47 11.45
N ALA A 91 -1.69 -8.44 12.28
CA ALA A 91 -1.18 -8.48 13.66
C ALA A 91 -1.93 -9.51 14.54
N GLN A 92 -3.09 -10.00 14.11
CA GLN A 92 -3.86 -11.04 14.79
C GLN A 92 -3.46 -12.46 14.36
N LEU A 93 -2.43 -12.61 13.51
CA LEU A 93 -1.93 -13.92 13.13
C LEU A 93 -1.46 -14.67 14.38
N ASP A 94 -2.14 -15.78 14.70
CA ASP A 94 -1.81 -16.59 15.87
C ASP A 94 -0.80 -17.68 15.47
N PRO A 95 0.37 -17.73 16.14
CA PRO A 95 1.37 -18.78 15.91
C PRO A 95 0.85 -20.20 16.18
N ALA A 96 -0.22 -20.34 16.96
CA ALA A 96 -0.85 -21.63 17.24
C ALA A 96 -1.70 -22.18 16.08
N TRP A 97 -2.00 -21.36 15.08
CA TRP A 97 -2.75 -21.83 13.93
C TRP A 97 -1.97 -22.82 13.07
N GLY A 98 -2.67 -23.79 12.53
CA GLY A 98 -2.07 -24.70 11.55
C GLY A 98 -1.64 -23.96 10.28
N VAL A 99 -0.64 -24.49 9.58
CA VAL A 99 -0.04 -23.88 8.37
C VAL A 99 -1.09 -23.45 7.35
N THR A 100 -2.08 -24.31 7.08
CA THR A 100 -3.13 -23.99 6.09
C THR A 100 -3.97 -22.78 6.50
N ALA A 101 -4.37 -22.70 7.78
CA ALA A 101 -5.15 -21.57 8.28
C ALA A 101 -4.37 -20.27 8.21
N SER A 102 -3.09 -20.29 8.62
CA SER A 102 -2.18 -19.14 8.53
C SER A 102 -2.00 -18.66 7.08
N VAL A 103 -1.78 -19.58 6.14
CA VAL A 103 -1.63 -19.28 4.72
C VAL A 103 -2.90 -18.62 4.16
N VAL A 104 -4.07 -19.22 4.37
CA VAL A 104 -5.35 -18.66 3.89
C VAL A 104 -5.59 -17.28 4.49
N PHE A 105 -5.38 -17.11 5.79
CA PHE A 105 -5.54 -15.83 6.45
C PHE A 105 -4.61 -14.75 5.87
N VAL A 106 -3.33 -15.05 5.72
CA VAL A 106 -2.35 -14.11 5.15
C VAL A 106 -2.69 -13.78 3.69
N MET A 107 -3.12 -14.76 2.89
CA MET A 107 -3.56 -14.51 1.53
C MET A 107 -4.76 -13.56 1.47
N LEU A 108 -5.74 -13.70 2.36
CA LEU A 108 -6.91 -12.81 2.42
C LEU A 108 -6.49 -11.39 2.82
N VAL A 109 -5.64 -11.25 3.83
CA VAL A 109 -5.08 -9.96 4.25
C VAL A 109 -4.29 -9.30 3.12
N GLN A 110 -3.45 -10.07 2.44
CA GLN A 110 -2.71 -9.59 1.27
C GLN A 110 -3.65 -9.19 0.13
N GLY A 111 -4.73 -9.94 -0.09
CA GLY A 111 -5.77 -9.57 -1.07
C GLY A 111 -6.40 -8.21 -0.75
N ALA A 112 -6.76 -7.97 0.51
CA ALA A 112 -7.27 -6.68 0.97
C ALA A 112 -6.25 -5.54 0.76
N SER A 113 -4.97 -5.79 1.07
CA SER A 113 -3.88 -4.83 0.80
C SER A 113 -3.71 -4.56 -0.71
N GLY A 114 -3.90 -5.57 -1.58
CA GLY A 114 -3.91 -5.42 -3.03
C GLY A 114 -5.01 -4.48 -3.53
N VAL A 115 -6.24 -4.65 -3.00
CA VAL A 115 -7.35 -3.71 -3.25
C VAL A 115 -7.00 -2.30 -2.78
N ALA A 116 -6.52 -2.16 -1.55
CA ALA A 116 -6.13 -0.89 -0.95
C ALA A 116 -5.09 -0.15 -1.82
N LYS A 117 -4.08 -0.88 -2.30
CA LYS A 117 -3.03 -0.35 -3.18
C LYS A 117 -3.60 0.27 -4.46
N ASP A 118 -4.50 -0.43 -5.13
CA ASP A 118 -4.98 0.05 -6.41
C ASP A 118 -6.02 1.17 -6.27
N LEU A 119 -6.82 1.20 -5.20
CA LEU A 119 -7.66 2.35 -4.85
C LEU A 119 -6.80 3.60 -4.58
N ALA A 120 -5.79 3.50 -3.71
CA ALA A 120 -4.89 4.61 -3.39
C ALA A 120 -4.11 5.09 -4.63
N LYS A 121 -3.58 4.17 -5.43
CA LYS A 121 -2.82 4.47 -6.65
C LYS A 121 -3.66 5.22 -7.69
N MET A 122 -4.86 4.76 -7.97
CA MET A 122 -5.74 5.37 -8.96
C MET A 122 -6.23 6.74 -8.50
N SER A 123 -6.62 6.86 -7.23
CA SER A 123 -7.05 8.14 -6.65
C SER A 123 -5.93 9.18 -6.65
N ALA A 124 -4.73 8.81 -6.21
CA ALA A 124 -3.59 9.73 -6.19
C ALA A 124 -3.21 10.21 -7.60
N LYS A 125 -3.12 9.30 -8.58
CA LYS A 125 -2.81 9.67 -9.96
C LYS A 125 -3.87 10.55 -10.60
N SER A 126 -5.15 10.27 -10.34
CA SER A 126 -6.27 11.08 -10.87
C SER A 126 -6.33 12.44 -10.18
N ALA A 127 -6.09 12.51 -8.87
CA ALA A 127 -6.04 13.77 -8.13
C ALA A 127 -4.94 14.70 -8.68
N VAL A 128 -3.75 14.17 -8.99
CA VAL A 128 -2.66 14.96 -9.58
C VAL A 128 -3.08 15.58 -10.92
N LYS A 129 -3.82 14.86 -11.76
CA LYS A 129 -4.31 15.40 -13.03
C LYS A 129 -5.29 16.55 -12.84
N VAL A 130 -6.13 16.49 -11.81
CA VAL A 130 -7.11 17.55 -11.50
C VAL A 130 -6.45 18.76 -10.84
N LEU A 131 -5.41 18.53 -10.04
CA LEU A 131 -4.71 19.56 -9.28
C LEU A 131 -3.61 20.29 -10.09
N ALA A 132 -3.19 19.70 -11.20
CA ALA A 132 -2.15 20.29 -12.04
C ALA A 132 -2.63 21.62 -12.66
N PRO A 133 -1.70 22.58 -12.91
CA PRO A 133 -2.04 23.85 -13.57
C PRO A 133 -2.71 23.63 -14.92
N ALA A 134 -3.69 24.48 -15.23
CA ALA A 134 -4.49 24.39 -16.47
C ALA A 134 -3.67 24.59 -17.75
N ASP A 135 -2.51 25.25 -17.66
CA ASP A 135 -1.58 25.45 -18.77
C ASP A 135 -0.80 24.19 -19.19
N GLY A 136 -0.99 23.09 -18.47
CA GLY A 136 -0.33 21.79 -18.73
C GLY A 136 1.17 21.74 -18.42
N SER A 137 1.81 22.87 -18.15
CA SER A 137 3.27 22.99 -17.98
C SER A 137 3.80 22.19 -16.78
N GLY A 138 2.97 21.99 -15.77
CA GLY A 138 3.33 21.27 -14.53
C GLY A 138 2.91 19.81 -14.51
N LEU A 139 1.93 19.40 -15.30
CA LEU A 139 1.30 18.08 -15.21
C LEU A 139 2.30 16.92 -15.36
N PHE A 140 3.12 16.97 -16.39
CA PHE A 140 4.14 15.94 -16.63
C PHE A 140 5.10 15.80 -15.46
N ARG A 141 5.60 16.96 -14.94
CA ARG A 141 6.53 16.97 -13.81
C ARG A 141 5.90 16.40 -12.54
N TRP A 142 4.64 16.74 -12.25
CA TRP A 142 3.93 16.26 -11.07
C TRP A 142 3.62 14.76 -11.15
N VAL A 143 3.18 14.28 -12.32
CA VAL A 143 2.95 12.85 -12.54
C VAL A 143 4.26 12.06 -12.51
N ALA A 144 5.33 12.61 -13.11
CA ALA A 144 6.64 11.98 -13.09
C ALA A 144 7.22 11.90 -11.67
N ALA A 145 7.09 12.99 -10.87
CA ALA A 145 7.52 13.01 -9.47
C ALA A 145 6.76 12.00 -8.63
N LEU A 146 5.42 11.96 -8.73
CA LEU A 146 4.59 10.99 -8.03
C LEU A 146 4.94 9.55 -8.42
N THR A 147 5.10 9.28 -9.72
CA THR A 147 5.33 7.92 -10.24
C THR A 147 6.77 7.47 -10.02
N GLY A 148 7.73 8.35 -10.19
CA GLY A 148 9.15 8.04 -9.99
C GLY A 148 9.49 7.81 -8.52
N SER A 149 9.00 8.68 -7.64
CA SER A 149 9.30 8.61 -6.20
C SER A 149 8.65 7.39 -5.51
N LYS A 150 7.51 6.91 -5.99
CA LYS A 150 6.79 5.77 -5.36
C LYS A 150 7.65 4.51 -5.24
N ASN A 151 8.48 4.21 -6.26
CA ASN A 151 9.31 3.00 -6.25
C ASN A 151 10.47 3.14 -5.26
N ALA A 152 11.06 4.34 -5.16
CA ALA A 152 12.08 4.64 -4.16
C ALA A 152 11.50 4.51 -2.74
N VAL A 153 10.34 5.14 -2.48
CA VAL A 153 9.66 5.06 -1.18
C VAL A 153 9.28 3.61 -0.83
N LYS A 154 8.79 2.84 -1.81
CA LYS A 154 8.50 1.41 -1.60
C LYS A 154 9.77 0.61 -1.29
N GLY A 155 10.88 0.91 -1.96
CA GLY A 155 12.19 0.32 -1.67
C GLY A 155 12.66 0.62 -0.25
N PHE A 156 12.49 1.85 0.23
CA PHE A 156 12.71 2.20 1.64
C PHE A 156 11.79 1.42 2.58
N GLY A 157 10.53 1.22 2.20
CA GLY A 157 9.59 0.36 2.93
C GLY A 157 10.13 -1.06 3.12
N PHE A 158 10.71 -1.68 2.10
CA PHE A 158 11.35 -2.99 2.21
C PHE A 158 12.48 -2.99 3.24
N LEU A 159 13.37 -1.99 3.19
CA LEU A 159 14.50 -1.88 4.13
C LEU A 159 14.01 -1.66 5.56
N ILE A 160 13.08 -0.74 5.76
CA ILE A 160 12.51 -0.45 7.08
C ILE A 160 11.78 -1.68 7.61
N GLY A 161 10.96 -2.35 6.78
CA GLY A 161 10.26 -3.56 7.16
C GLY A 161 11.19 -4.67 7.63
N ALA A 162 12.29 -4.90 6.90
CA ALA A 162 13.30 -5.88 7.28
C ALA A 162 14.03 -5.50 8.59
N ALA A 163 14.43 -4.23 8.73
CA ALA A 163 15.13 -3.73 9.92
C ALA A 163 14.25 -3.82 11.18
N VAL A 164 12.99 -3.35 11.08
CA VAL A 164 12.05 -3.34 12.22
C VAL A 164 11.69 -4.78 12.62
N LEU A 165 11.54 -5.69 11.64
CA LEU A 165 11.32 -7.11 11.91
C LEU A 165 12.48 -7.73 12.69
N GLY A 166 13.72 -7.43 12.28
CA GLY A 166 14.91 -7.95 12.95
C GLY A 166 15.12 -7.41 14.36
N LEU A 167 14.65 -6.19 14.64
CA LEU A 167 14.80 -5.53 15.94
C LEU A 167 13.65 -5.84 16.92
N PHE A 168 12.42 -5.89 16.45
CA PHE A 168 11.24 -5.91 17.32
C PHE A 168 10.35 -7.14 17.12
N GLY A 169 10.62 -7.96 16.10
CA GLY A 169 9.79 -9.11 15.76
C GLY A 169 8.54 -8.74 14.95
N PHE A 170 7.70 -9.74 14.64
CA PHE A 170 6.66 -9.63 13.61
C PHE A 170 5.51 -8.69 14.00
N VAL A 171 4.86 -8.93 15.14
CA VAL A 171 3.67 -8.15 15.55
C VAL A 171 3.99 -6.68 15.84
N PRO A 172 5.03 -6.32 16.62
CA PRO A 172 5.37 -4.92 16.84
C PRO A 172 5.72 -4.19 15.54
N SER A 173 6.38 -4.88 14.59
CA SER A 173 6.70 -4.30 13.29
C SER A 173 5.45 -3.94 12.49
N ILE A 174 4.45 -4.82 12.48
CA ILE A 174 3.17 -4.57 11.80
C ILE A 174 2.44 -3.40 12.45
N LEU A 175 2.37 -3.35 13.78
CA LEU A 175 1.72 -2.25 14.50
C LEU A 175 2.42 -0.91 14.25
N THR A 176 3.76 -0.90 14.17
CA THR A 176 4.52 0.29 13.79
C THR A 176 4.15 0.77 12.39
N MET A 177 4.00 -0.15 11.44
CA MET A 177 3.56 0.21 10.08
C MET A 177 2.11 0.68 10.03
N ALA A 178 1.23 0.15 10.88
CA ALA A 178 -0.17 0.59 10.97
C ALA A 178 -0.33 2.00 11.56
N ALA A 179 0.68 2.48 12.32
CA ALA A 179 0.68 3.82 12.92
C ALA A 179 1.18 4.94 11.98
N ILE A 180 1.76 4.58 10.81
CA ILE A 180 2.21 5.51 9.76
C ILE A 180 1.05 5.90 8.85
#